data_1568134153096db77b596fce81cee42e
#
_entry.id   1568134153096db77b596fce81cee42e
#
_cell.length_a   1.000
_cell.length_b   1.000
_cell.length_c   1.000
_cell.angle_alpha   90.00
_cell.angle_beta   90.00
_cell.angle_gamma   90.00
#
_symmetry.space_group_name_H-M   'P 1'
#
loop_
_entity.id
_entity.type
_entity.pdbx_description
1 polymer ?
#
loop_
_entity_poly.entity_id
_entity_poly.type
_entity_poly.pdbx_seq_one_letter_code
_entity_poly.pdbx_strand_id
1 'polypeptide(L)'
;IPWDDDVDVVFTRQNFEMFMKVAPKELPDGMSVLRPEEIRGGKVFYDFTTRIIYENSRVHEDNEQMRFYDGKLNHLWVDLFILDRLPDGKGAAARAKFMQKVIYGMAMAHRNGLDFSKYSLADKIRVGVLATAGRLIPMPVLFKLQRLAAMKDADKKTKRWYYSNYQPDYLYVTLEGEWCEKTLDMEFEDLELMAPIGFTHVLELIYGDYRKLPPPEKRVP
;
A
#
# COMPACT_ATOMS: atom_id res chain seq x y z
N ILE A 1 10.94 0.54 -13.93
CA ILE A 1 10.70 0.99 -15.33
C ILE A 1 11.30 2.37 -15.51
N PRO A 2 11.81 2.73 -16.74
CA PRO A 2 12.69 3.90 -16.92
C PRO A 2 11.99 5.28 -16.84
N TRP A 3 10.72 5.33 -16.53
CA TRP A 3 9.92 6.55 -16.42
C TRP A 3 9.16 6.66 -15.09
N ASP A 4 9.41 5.72 -14.18
CA ASP A 4 8.88 5.72 -12.82
C ASP A 4 9.89 6.38 -11.90
N ASP A 5 9.44 7.15 -10.93
CA ASP A 5 10.26 7.99 -10.06
C ASP A 5 10.32 7.50 -8.60
N ASP A 6 9.68 6.35 -8.32
CA ASP A 6 9.67 5.75 -7.00
C ASP A 6 10.19 4.31 -6.99
N VAL A 7 10.49 3.82 -5.82
CA VAL A 7 10.89 2.43 -5.56
C VAL A 7 9.94 1.83 -4.54
N ASP A 8 9.22 0.81 -4.99
CA ASP A 8 8.31 0.04 -4.16
C ASP A 8 8.92 -1.31 -3.77
N VAL A 9 8.83 -1.66 -2.51
CA VAL A 9 9.28 -2.97 -2.02
C VAL A 9 8.07 -3.82 -1.65
N VAL A 10 8.06 -5.04 -2.15
CA VAL A 10 6.95 -5.97 -1.98
C VAL A 10 7.37 -7.16 -1.13
N PHE A 11 6.61 -7.46 -0.10
CA PHE A 11 6.83 -8.60 0.77
C PHE A 11 5.65 -9.56 0.76
N THR A 12 5.91 -10.87 0.87
CA THR A 12 4.89 -11.76 1.41
C THR A 12 4.63 -11.40 2.88
N ARG A 13 3.45 -11.68 3.41
CA ARG A 13 3.13 -11.41 4.83
C ARG A 13 4.18 -11.95 5.79
N GLN A 14 4.63 -13.18 5.59
CA GLN A 14 5.64 -13.80 6.44
C GLN A 14 6.97 -13.04 6.41
N ASN A 15 7.45 -12.68 5.23
CA ASN A 15 8.71 -11.94 5.07
C ASN A 15 8.58 -10.52 5.64
N PHE A 16 7.43 -9.86 5.46
CA PHE A 16 7.16 -8.58 6.08
C PHE A 16 7.24 -8.64 7.62
N GLU A 17 6.64 -9.64 8.23
CA GLU A 17 6.69 -9.81 9.69
C GLU A 17 8.11 -10.14 10.20
N MET A 18 8.91 -10.83 9.41
CA MET A 18 10.33 -11.06 9.71
C MET A 18 11.14 -9.75 9.57
N PHE A 19 10.94 -9.03 8.47
CA PHE A 19 11.58 -7.74 8.23
C PHE A 19 11.29 -6.76 9.38
N MET A 20 10.05 -6.64 9.81
CA MET A 20 9.64 -5.74 10.89
C MET A 20 10.28 -6.05 12.26
N LYS A 21 10.80 -7.26 12.46
CA LYS A 21 11.54 -7.62 13.68
C LYS A 21 13.00 -7.16 13.67
N VAL A 22 13.57 -7.06 12.47
CA VAL A 22 15.01 -6.74 12.31
C VAL A 22 15.25 -5.29 11.87
N ALA A 23 14.40 -4.76 11.02
CA ALA A 23 14.55 -3.43 10.42
C ALA A 23 14.83 -2.29 11.43
N PRO A 24 14.14 -2.22 12.59
CA PRO A 24 14.43 -1.15 13.56
C PRO A 24 15.85 -1.16 14.14
N LYS A 25 16.59 -2.24 13.95
CA LYS A 25 17.96 -2.40 14.47
C LYS A 25 19.03 -2.37 13.37
N GLU A 26 18.62 -2.68 12.15
CA GLU A 26 19.54 -2.90 11.02
C GLU A 26 19.48 -1.76 9.98
N LEU A 27 18.47 -0.89 10.06
CA LEU A 27 18.39 0.26 9.16
C LEU A 27 19.55 1.22 9.44
N PRO A 28 20.13 1.82 8.38
CA PRO A 28 21.16 2.84 8.53
C PRO A 28 20.70 4.05 9.36
N ASP A 29 21.67 4.76 9.95
CA ASP A 29 21.39 6.01 10.67
C ASP A 29 20.62 7.00 9.79
N GLY A 30 19.59 7.60 10.36
CA GLY A 30 18.72 8.53 9.67
C GLY A 30 17.59 7.86 8.87
N MET A 31 17.49 6.54 8.91
CA MET A 31 16.35 5.81 8.37
C MET A 31 15.55 5.15 9.49
N SER A 32 14.24 5.14 9.34
CA SER A 32 13.34 4.45 10.27
C SER A 32 12.13 3.86 9.58
N VAL A 33 11.48 2.91 10.26
CA VAL A 33 10.21 2.36 9.81
C VAL A 33 9.09 3.23 10.35
N LEU A 34 8.23 3.73 9.47
CA LEU A 34 6.99 4.40 9.81
C LEU A 34 5.81 3.47 9.55
N ARG A 35 5.15 3.05 10.61
CA ARG A 35 3.88 2.32 10.51
C ARG A 35 2.71 3.30 10.48
N PRO A 36 1.65 3.02 9.71
CA PRO A 36 0.47 3.90 9.70
C PRO A 36 -0.15 4.08 11.10
N GLU A 37 -0.06 3.07 11.98
CA GLU A 37 -0.53 3.14 13.37
C GLU A 37 0.28 4.08 14.27
N GLU A 38 1.45 4.53 13.83
CA GLU A 38 2.33 5.42 14.62
C GLU A 38 2.03 6.90 14.35
N ILE A 39 1.34 7.21 13.25
CA ILE A 39 0.98 8.59 12.92
C ILE A 39 -0.08 9.07 13.90
N ARG A 40 0.25 10.12 14.68
CA ARG A 40 -0.60 10.68 15.74
C ARG A 40 -1.15 9.63 16.72
N GLY A 41 -0.30 8.66 17.06
CA GLY A 41 -0.68 7.58 17.98
C GLY A 41 -1.82 6.70 17.43
N GLY A 42 -1.89 6.53 16.14
CA GLY A 42 -2.88 5.68 15.46
C GLY A 42 -4.30 6.26 15.44
N LYS A 43 -4.47 7.57 15.62
CA LYS A 43 -5.80 8.21 15.64
C LYS A 43 -6.23 8.76 14.29
N VAL A 44 -5.31 8.86 13.35
CA VAL A 44 -5.54 9.41 12.01
C VAL A 44 -5.26 8.36 10.95
N PHE A 45 -5.74 8.61 9.75
CA PHE A 45 -5.58 7.73 8.60
C PHE A 45 -5.00 8.50 7.43
N TYR A 46 -3.95 7.98 6.84
CA TYR A 46 -3.46 8.37 5.52
C TYR A 46 -3.71 7.23 4.53
N ASP A 47 -3.12 6.07 4.80
CA ASP A 47 -3.35 4.79 4.13
C ASP A 47 -2.96 3.63 5.07
N PHE A 48 -2.91 2.40 4.56
CA PHE A 48 -2.46 1.22 5.30
C PHE A 48 -1.01 0.81 4.99
N THR A 49 -0.25 1.66 4.29
CA THR A 49 1.10 1.32 3.83
C THR A 49 2.13 1.64 4.90
N THR A 50 2.98 0.69 5.21
CA THR A 50 4.18 0.90 6.02
C THR A 50 5.30 1.45 5.14
N ARG A 51 6.15 2.31 5.68
CA ARG A 51 7.22 2.98 4.94
C ARG A 51 8.56 2.86 5.64
N ILE A 52 9.64 2.85 4.86
CA ILE A 52 10.95 3.27 5.34
C ILE A 52 11.06 4.75 5.00
N ILE A 53 11.30 5.59 5.99
CA ILE A 53 11.48 7.03 5.81
C ILE A 53 12.94 7.43 6.00
N TYR A 54 13.39 8.42 5.22
CA TYR A 54 14.68 9.08 5.43
C TYR A 54 14.45 10.35 6.25
N GLU A 55 14.72 10.29 7.56
CA GLU A 55 14.39 11.33 8.54
C GLU A 55 15.09 12.67 8.27
N ASN A 56 16.27 12.65 7.63
CA ASN A 56 17.04 13.83 7.30
C ASN A 56 16.58 14.52 6.01
N SER A 57 15.50 14.04 5.39
CA SER A 57 14.90 14.63 4.19
C SER A 57 13.68 15.48 4.54
N ARG A 58 13.35 16.39 3.63
CA ARG A 58 12.11 17.16 3.66
C ARG A 58 11.63 17.38 2.23
N VAL A 59 10.41 16.95 1.93
CA VAL A 59 9.84 16.98 0.57
C VAL A 59 9.06 18.26 0.33
N HIS A 60 8.35 18.75 1.34
CA HIS A 60 7.51 19.94 1.23
C HIS A 60 7.82 20.95 2.32
N GLU A 61 7.51 22.22 2.06
CA GLU A 61 7.43 23.21 3.12
C GLU A 61 6.35 22.86 4.12
N ASP A 62 6.48 23.39 5.35
CA ASP A 62 5.51 23.14 6.40
C ASP A 62 4.14 23.69 6.04
N ASN A 63 3.13 22.83 6.04
CA ASN A 63 1.76 23.16 5.72
C ASN A 63 0.79 22.44 6.67
N GLU A 64 -0.48 22.80 6.60
CA GLU A 64 -1.51 22.24 7.49
C GLU A 64 -1.63 20.72 7.36
N GLN A 65 -1.51 20.18 6.15
CA GLN A 65 -1.56 18.74 5.91
C GLN A 65 -0.39 18.02 6.58
N MET A 66 0.83 18.55 6.45
CA MET A 66 2.01 17.97 7.08
C MET A 66 1.88 18.02 8.61
N ARG A 67 1.42 19.14 9.18
CA ARG A 67 1.17 19.27 10.62
C ARG A 67 0.08 18.31 11.12
N PHE A 68 -0.96 18.06 10.32
CA PHE A 68 -1.99 17.09 10.68
C PHE A 68 -1.43 15.68 10.87
N TYR A 69 -0.40 15.29 10.11
CA TYR A 69 0.26 13.99 10.23
C TYR A 69 1.57 14.05 11.04
N ASP A 70 1.72 15.03 11.93
CA ASP A 70 2.91 15.26 12.79
C ASP A 70 4.23 15.36 11.99
N GLY A 71 4.17 15.84 10.75
CA GLY A 71 5.32 15.92 9.85
C GLY A 71 5.85 14.57 9.34
N LYS A 72 5.28 13.46 9.79
CA LYS A 72 5.76 12.10 9.48
C LYS A 72 5.70 11.74 7.99
N LEU A 73 4.84 12.42 7.23
CA LEU A 73 4.70 12.24 5.78
C LEU A 73 5.47 13.30 4.96
N ASN A 74 6.40 14.04 5.61
CA ASN A 74 7.20 15.06 4.93
C ASN A 74 8.67 14.62 4.72
N HIS A 75 8.86 13.33 4.46
CA HIS A 75 10.17 12.73 4.22
C HIS A 75 10.17 11.98 2.90
N LEU A 76 11.33 11.77 2.32
CA LEU A 76 11.48 10.74 1.28
C LEU A 76 11.22 9.38 1.91
N TRP A 77 10.52 8.52 1.18
CA TRP A 77 10.19 7.19 1.67
C TRP A 77 10.23 6.12 0.57
N VAL A 78 10.30 4.88 1.02
CA VAL A 78 10.05 3.70 0.22
C VAL A 78 8.79 3.02 0.77
N ASP A 79 7.81 2.77 -0.10
CA ASP A 79 6.58 2.08 0.28
C ASP A 79 6.81 0.56 0.40
N LEU A 80 6.26 -0.03 1.47
CA LEU A 80 6.34 -1.45 1.74
C LEU A 80 4.97 -2.09 1.52
N PHE A 81 4.79 -2.74 0.38
CA PHE A 81 3.57 -3.44 0.04
C PHE A 81 3.57 -4.88 0.56
N ILE A 82 2.39 -5.35 0.92
CA ILE A 82 2.21 -6.68 1.49
C ILE A 82 1.32 -7.51 0.58
N LEU A 83 1.85 -8.65 0.15
CA LEU A 83 1.09 -9.68 -0.53
C LEU A 83 0.48 -10.64 0.49
N ASP A 84 -0.83 -10.68 0.49
CA ASP A 84 -1.61 -11.68 1.22
C ASP A 84 -2.31 -12.64 0.26
N ARG A 85 -2.63 -13.84 0.78
CA ARG A 85 -3.33 -14.86 0.03
C ARG A 85 -4.74 -14.43 -0.35
N LEU A 86 -5.09 -14.58 -1.61
CA LEU A 86 -6.44 -14.33 -2.12
C LEU A 86 -7.14 -15.67 -2.39
N PRO A 87 -8.39 -15.87 -1.94
CA PRO A 87 -9.12 -17.08 -2.25
C PRO A 87 -9.22 -17.37 -3.75
N ASP A 88 -9.09 -18.64 -4.15
CA ASP A 88 -9.16 -19.03 -5.57
C ASP A 88 -10.58 -18.94 -6.16
N GLY A 89 -11.60 -19.11 -5.32
CA GLY A 89 -13.00 -18.97 -5.75
C GLY A 89 -13.36 -17.52 -6.07
N LYS A 90 -13.89 -17.25 -7.26
CA LYS A 90 -14.23 -15.88 -7.73
C LYS A 90 -15.08 -15.10 -6.72
N GLY A 91 -16.15 -15.70 -6.18
CA GLY A 91 -17.03 -15.05 -5.21
C GLY A 91 -16.33 -14.78 -3.86
N ALA A 92 -15.47 -15.69 -3.40
CA ALA A 92 -14.71 -15.52 -2.17
C ALA A 92 -13.64 -14.41 -2.34
N ALA A 93 -12.96 -14.38 -3.47
CA ALA A 93 -12.00 -13.34 -3.81
C ALA A 93 -12.65 -11.94 -3.90
N ALA A 94 -13.81 -11.86 -4.58
CA ALA A 94 -14.57 -10.62 -4.67
C ALA A 94 -14.99 -10.11 -3.29
N ARG A 95 -15.43 -11.00 -2.40
CA ARG A 95 -15.81 -10.66 -1.02
C ARG A 95 -14.61 -10.20 -0.20
N ALA A 96 -13.44 -10.84 -0.33
CA ALA A 96 -12.22 -10.42 0.35
C ALA A 96 -11.82 -8.98 -0.07
N LYS A 97 -11.76 -8.72 -1.37
CA LYS A 97 -11.48 -7.39 -1.92
C LYS A 97 -12.53 -6.36 -1.53
N PHE A 98 -13.82 -6.72 -1.54
CA PHE A 98 -14.90 -5.85 -1.09
C PHE A 98 -14.75 -5.47 0.38
N MET A 99 -14.39 -6.40 1.25
CA MET A 99 -14.15 -6.12 2.67
C MET A 99 -13.01 -5.10 2.85
N GLN A 100 -11.91 -5.24 2.10
CA GLN A 100 -10.83 -4.25 2.13
C GLN A 100 -11.32 -2.86 1.70
N LYS A 101 -12.13 -2.78 0.64
CA LYS A 101 -12.73 -1.50 0.19
C LYS A 101 -13.62 -0.87 1.25
N VAL A 102 -14.42 -1.67 1.94
CA VAL A 102 -15.30 -1.18 3.02
C VAL A 102 -14.48 -0.63 4.19
N ILE A 103 -13.48 -1.39 4.65
CA ILE A 103 -12.62 -0.96 5.76
C ILE A 103 -11.86 0.32 5.38
N TYR A 104 -11.31 0.39 4.17
CA TYR A 104 -10.63 1.59 3.68
C TYR A 104 -11.56 2.80 3.63
N GLY A 105 -12.78 2.62 3.11
CA GLY A 105 -13.80 3.68 3.06
C GLY A 105 -14.20 4.18 4.44
N MET A 106 -14.30 3.30 5.43
CA MET A 106 -14.53 3.70 6.83
C MET A 106 -13.33 4.46 7.40
N ALA A 107 -12.11 4.01 7.12
CA ALA A 107 -10.88 4.65 7.58
C ALA A 107 -10.71 6.07 7.03
N MET A 108 -11.22 6.36 5.83
CA MET A 108 -11.19 7.70 5.24
C MET A 108 -11.84 8.78 6.13
N ALA A 109 -12.74 8.40 7.05
CA ALA A 109 -13.32 9.32 8.05
C ALA A 109 -12.28 10.00 8.95
N HIS A 110 -11.09 9.41 9.06
CA HIS A 110 -10.00 9.86 9.94
C HIS A 110 -8.87 10.59 9.18
N ARG A 111 -9.09 10.95 7.90
CA ARG A 111 -8.17 11.77 7.11
C ARG A 111 -8.28 13.26 7.43
N ASN A 112 -7.25 14.00 7.02
CA ASN A 112 -7.29 15.47 6.99
C ASN A 112 -8.20 15.97 5.86
N GLY A 113 -9.50 15.87 6.08
CA GLY A 113 -10.48 16.21 5.05
C GLY A 113 -10.68 15.12 3.98
N LEU A 114 -11.80 15.20 3.29
CA LEU A 114 -12.13 14.36 2.14
C LEU A 114 -12.34 15.27 0.93
N ASP A 115 -11.46 15.15 -0.05
CA ASP A 115 -11.66 15.82 -1.33
C ASP A 115 -12.60 15.00 -2.22
N PHE A 116 -13.86 15.43 -2.26
CA PHE A 116 -14.87 14.79 -3.10
C PHE A 116 -14.82 15.23 -4.57
N SER A 117 -13.98 16.19 -4.95
CA SER A 117 -13.93 16.72 -6.32
C SER A 117 -13.58 15.65 -7.36
N LYS A 118 -12.71 14.72 -6.97
CA LYS A 118 -12.19 13.64 -7.83
C LYS A 118 -13.10 12.41 -7.94
N TYR A 119 -14.23 12.37 -7.20
CA TYR A 119 -15.11 11.19 -7.16
C TYR A 119 -16.32 11.36 -8.05
N SER A 120 -16.75 10.25 -8.69
CA SER A 120 -18.07 10.15 -9.32
C SER A 120 -19.19 10.35 -8.28
N LEU A 121 -20.39 10.69 -8.71
CA LEU A 121 -21.52 10.85 -7.79
C LEU A 121 -21.80 9.58 -6.96
N ALA A 122 -21.70 8.41 -7.60
CA ALA A 122 -21.87 7.13 -6.92
C ALA A 122 -20.80 6.88 -5.86
N ASP A 123 -19.54 7.24 -6.15
CA ASP A 123 -18.43 7.06 -5.20
C ASP A 123 -18.51 8.08 -4.06
N LYS A 124 -18.95 9.32 -4.32
CA LYS A 124 -19.26 10.30 -3.27
C LYS A 124 -20.25 9.76 -2.25
N ILE A 125 -21.33 9.13 -2.73
CA ILE A 125 -22.34 8.53 -1.85
C ILE A 125 -21.73 7.37 -1.06
N ARG A 126 -21.03 6.45 -1.73
CA ARG A 126 -20.37 5.28 -1.09
C ARG A 126 -19.38 5.72 -0.02
N VAL A 127 -18.47 6.62 -0.37
CA VAL A 127 -17.46 7.15 0.56
C VAL A 127 -18.12 7.91 1.70
N GLY A 128 -19.13 8.74 1.42
CA GLY A 128 -19.87 9.49 2.44
C GLY A 128 -20.54 8.58 3.46
N VAL A 129 -21.23 7.52 3.02
CA VAL A 129 -21.87 6.52 3.90
C VAL A 129 -20.82 5.78 4.73
N LEU A 130 -19.76 5.28 4.10
CA LEU A 130 -18.72 4.53 4.79
C LEU A 130 -17.94 5.41 5.77
N ALA A 131 -17.59 6.64 5.39
CA ALA A 131 -16.92 7.58 6.27
C ALA A 131 -17.81 7.98 7.47
N THR A 132 -19.11 8.14 7.27
CA THR A 132 -20.03 8.41 8.38
C THR A 132 -20.06 7.27 9.39
N ALA A 133 -20.16 6.03 8.91
CA ALA A 133 -20.05 4.84 9.76
C ALA A 133 -18.66 4.72 10.42
N GLY A 134 -17.61 5.05 9.67
CA GLY A 134 -16.24 5.00 10.13
C GLY A 134 -15.93 5.93 11.30
N ARG A 135 -16.60 7.10 11.39
CA ARG A 135 -16.46 8.02 12.53
C ARG A 135 -16.84 7.41 13.87
N LEU A 136 -17.68 6.40 13.86
CA LEU A 136 -18.11 5.70 15.09
C LEU A 136 -17.11 4.62 15.51
N ILE A 137 -16.14 4.29 14.68
CA ILE A 137 -15.16 3.21 14.91
C ILE A 137 -13.78 3.83 15.08
N PRO A 138 -13.12 3.69 16.24
CA PRO A 138 -11.76 4.20 16.44
C PRO A 138 -10.77 3.63 15.43
N MET A 139 -9.85 4.45 14.93
CA MET A 139 -8.88 4.07 13.91
C MET A 139 -8.04 2.81 14.28
N PRO A 140 -7.60 2.61 15.54
CA PRO A 140 -6.91 1.37 15.95
C PRO A 140 -7.73 0.09 15.70
N VAL A 141 -9.05 0.19 15.80
CA VAL A 141 -9.95 -0.94 15.49
C VAL A 141 -9.96 -1.20 13.98
N LEU A 142 -9.98 -0.14 13.16
CA LEU A 142 -9.94 -0.27 11.71
C LEU A 142 -8.62 -0.86 11.21
N PHE A 143 -7.48 -0.47 11.78
CA PHE A 143 -6.18 -1.13 11.52
C PHE A 143 -6.22 -2.63 11.82
N LYS A 144 -6.76 -2.99 12.98
CA LYS A 144 -6.92 -4.39 13.37
C LYS A 144 -7.85 -5.16 12.42
N LEU A 145 -8.98 -4.55 12.04
CA LEU A 145 -9.93 -5.17 11.11
C LEU A 145 -9.31 -5.38 9.72
N GLN A 146 -8.55 -4.38 9.22
CA GLN A 146 -7.84 -4.50 7.95
C GLN A 146 -6.88 -5.68 7.97
N ARG A 147 -6.04 -5.78 9.01
CA ARG A 147 -5.09 -6.88 9.17
C ARG A 147 -5.80 -8.24 9.26
N LEU A 148 -6.85 -8.36 10.06
CA LEU A 148 -7.63 -9.60 10.17
C LEU A 148 -8.28 -10.00 8.85
N ALA A 149 -8.82 -9.03 8.10
CA ALA A 149 -9.41 -9.28 6.78
C ALA A 149 -8.34 -9.72 5.77
N ALA A 150 -7.16 -9.09 5.78
CA ALA A 150 -6.04 -9.43 4.92
C ALA A 150 -5.51 -10.85 5.19
N MET A 151 -5.38 -11.22 6.46
CA MET A 151 -4.79 -12.50 6.89
C MET A 151 -5.80 -13.66 6.97
N LYS A 152 -7.07 -13.43 6.65
CA LYS A 152 -8.13 -14.45 6.79
C LYS A 152 -7.83 -15.76 6.07
N ASP A 153 -7.12 -15.70 4.98
CA ASP A 153 -6.77 -16.83 4.14
C ASP A 153 -5.26 -17.16 4.16
N ALA A 154 -4.52 -16.62 5.14
CA ALA A 154 -3.06 -16.76 5.23
C ALA A 154 -2.57 -18.21 5.27
N ASP A 155 -3.29 -19.07 5.98
CA ASP A 155 -2.93 -20.50 6.13
C ASP A 155 -3.41 -21.37 4.96
N LYS A 156 -4.12 -20.78 3.99
CA LYS A 156 -4.64 -21.53 2.84
C LYS A 156 -3.59 -21.56 1.73
N LYS A 157 -3.44 -22.72 1.10
CA LYS A 157 -2.64 -22.88 -0.11
C LYS A 157 -3.42 -22.39 -1.33
N THR A 158 -3.64 -21.07 -1.42
CA THR A 158 -4.25 -20.46 -2.59
C THR A 158 -3.19 -20.18 -3.66
N LYS A 159 -3.61 -20.15 -4.93
CA LYS A 159 -2.70 -19.88 -6.07
C LYS A 159 -2.52 -18.39 -6.33
N ARG A 160 -3.31 -17.54 -5.69
CA ARG A 160 -3.38 -16.11 -5.98
C ARG A 160 -3.05 -15.25 -4.78
N TRP A 161 -2.49 -14.09 -5.07
CA TRP A 161 -2.10 -13.07 -4.12
C TRP A 161 -2.68 -11.71 -4.51
N TYR A 162 -2.74 -10.78 -3.59
CA TYR A 162 -3.13 -9.41 -3.83
C TYR A 162 -2.43 -8.46 -2.86
N TYR A 163 -2.29 -7.21 -3.25
CA TYR A 163 -1.76 -6.16 -2.40
C TYR A 163 -2.80 -5.77 -1.36
N SER A 164 -2.65 -6.26 -0.14
CA SER A 164 -3.69 -6.14 0.91
C SER A 164 -3.69 -4.78 1.62
N ASN A 165 -2.57 -4.09 1.62
CA ASN A 165 -2.39 -2.79 2.28
C ASN A 165 -2.37 -1.60 1.32
N TYR A 166 -2.58 -1.84 0.01
CA TYR A 166 -2.59 -0.79 -0.99
C TYR A 166 -3.98 -0.13 -1.10
N GLN A 167 -4.04 0.94 -1.88
CA GLN A 167 -5.28 1.69 -2.10
C GLN A 167 -6.33 0.83 -2.83
N PRO A 168 -7.64 1.09 -2.60
CA PRO A 168 -8.73 0.33 -3.19
C PRO A 168 -8.70 0.24 -4.71
N ASP A 169 -8.15 1.25 -5.37
CA ASP A 169 -8.06 1.31 -6.84
C ASP A 169 -7.08 0.27 -7.40
N TYR A 170 -6.16 -0.24 -6.61
CA TYR A 170 -5.22 -1.30 -6.97
C TYR A 170 -5.64 -2.70 -6.52
N LEU A 171 -6.78 -2.83 -5.84
CA LEU A 171 -7.31 -4.15 -5.46
C LEU A 171 -7.75 -5.01 -6.65
N TYR A 172 -7.79 -4.47 -7.86
CA TYR A 172 -7.99 -5.28 -9.08
C TYR A 172 -6.75 -6.14 -9.37
N VAL A 173 -5.56 -5.69 -9.00
CA VAL A 173 -4.31 -6.40 -9.21
C VAL A 173 -4.35 -7.72 -8.45
N THR A 174 -4.33 -8.80 -9.20
CA THR A 174 -4.29 -10.16 -8.67
C THR A 174 -3.11 -10.87 -9.30
N LEU A 175 -2.20 -11.33 -8.47
CA LEU A 175 -0.96 -11.96 -8.89
C LEU A 175 -1.11 -13.47 -8.78
N GLU A 176 -0.64 -14.19 -9.80
CA GLU A 176 -0.52 -15.64 -9.71
C GLU A 176 0.70 -15.99 -8.85
N GLY A 177 0.59 -17.05 -8.03
CA GLY A 177 1.64 -17.43 -7.09
C GLY A 177 2.97 -17.70 -7.76
N GLU A 178 2.95 -18.35 -8.92
CA GLU A 178 4.14 -18.66 -9.72
C GLU A 178 4.94 -17.42 -10.14
N TRP A 179 4.31 -16.24 -10.18
CA TRP A 179 5.00 -14.98 -10.51
C TRP A 179 5.81 -14.42 -9.35
N CYS A 180 5.43 -14.77 -8.11
CA CYS A 180 5.96 -14.16 -6.89
C CYS A 180 6.67 -15.14 -5.95
N GLU A 181 6.60 -16.45 -6.21
CA GLU A 181 7.20 -17.47 -5.33
C GLU A 181 8.73 -17.55 -5.44
N LYS A 182 9.28 -17.06 -6.55
CA LYS A 182 10.72 -17.01 -6.78
C LYS A 182 11.12 -15.61 -7.18
N THR A 183 12.35 -15.28 -6.88
CA THR A 183 13.00 -14.02 -7.28
C THR A 183 14.16 -14.29 -8.22
N LEU A 184 14.54 -13.26 -8.96
CA LEU A 184 15.79 -13.18 -9.70
C LEU A 184 16.46 -11.85 -9.37
N ASP A 185 17.77 -11.82 -9.43
CA ASP A 185 18.53 -10.62 -9.25
C ASP A 185 18.53 -9.79 -10.53
N MET A 186 18.27 -8.51 -10.41
CA MET A 186 18.22 -7.56 -11.52
C MET A 186 19.09 -6.34 -11.22
N GLU A 187 19.83 -5.90 -12.22
CA GLU A 187 20.58 -4.64 -12.14
C GLU A 187 19.62 -3.45 -12.03
N PHE A 188 19.90 -2.60 -11.06
CA PHE A 188 19.21 -1.34 -10.84
C PHE A 188 20.25 -0.27 -10.46
N GLU A 189 20.59 0.61 -11.39
CA GLU A 189 21.67 1.58 -11.27
C GLU A 189 23.01 0.87 -10.92
N ASP A 190 23.57 1.17 -9.75
CA ASP A 190 24.78 0.55 -9.21
C ASP A 190 24.51 -0.60 -8.21
N LEU A 191 23.25 -1.04 -8.14
CA LEU A 191 22.78 -2.07 -7.22
C LEU A 191 22.28 -3.30 -7.97
N GLU A 192 22.23 -4.41 -7.26
CA GLU A 192 21.55 -5.63 -7.68
C GLU A 192 20.37 -5.87 -6.71
N LEU A 193 19.15 -5.87 -7.25
CA LEU A 193 17.93 -6.00 -6.46
C LEU A 193 17.13 -7.24 -6.86
N MET A 194 16.53 -7.88 -5.87
CA MET A 194 15.63 -9.01 -6.10
C MET A 194 14.29 -8.54 -6.68
N ALA A 195 13.94 -9.03 -7.85
CA ALA A 195 12.63 -8.86 -8.47
C ALA A 195 11.87 -10.19 -8.52
N PRO A 196 10.52 -10.20 -8.53
CA PRO A 196 9.77 -11.44 -8.72
C PRO A 196 10.03 -12.01 -10.11
N ILE A 197 10.13 -13.32 -10.22
CA ILE A 197 10.43 -13.98 -11.52
C ILE A 197 9.40 -13.64 -12.60
N GLY A 198 8.16 -13.37 -12.20
CA GLY A 198 7.06 -12.95 -13.08
C GLY A 198 6.93 -11.43 -13.23
N PHE A 199 7.99 -10.64 -13.00
CA PHE A 199 7.93 -9.18 -13.02
C PHE A 199 7.31 -8.60 -14.31
N THR A 200 7.54 -9.22 -15.46
CA THR A 200 6.94 -8.78 -16.73
C THR A 200 5.42 -8.85 -16.69
N HIS A 201 4.86 -9.93 -16.16
CA HIS A 201 3.41 -10.10 -16.02
C HIS A 201 2.82 -9.09 -15.02
N VAL A 202 3.54 -8.82 -13.92
CA VAL A 202 3.13 -7.82 -12.93
C VAL A 202 3.10 -6.43 -13.55
N LEU A 203 4.15 -6.04 -14.26
CA LEU A 203 4.23 -4.75 -14.94
C LEU A 203 3.18 -4.60 -16.05
N GLU A 204 2.96 -5.63 -16.85
CA GLU A 204 1.91 -5.63 -17.88
C GLU A 204 0.50 -5.51 -17.27
N LEU A 205 0.27 -6.14 -16.13
CA LEU A 205 -1.01 -6.06 -15.43
C LEU A 205 -1.29 -4.65 -14.88
N ILE A 206 -0.25 -3.95 -14.39
CA ILE A 206 -0.38 -2.63 -13.75
C ILE A 206 -0.33 -1.51 -14.79
N TYR A 207 0.64 -1.57 -15.70
CA TYR A 207 0.98 -0.48 -16.62
C TYR A 207 0.62 -0.76 -18.10
N GLY A 208 0.14 -1.96 -18.42
CA GLY A 208 -0.05 -2.38 -19.81
C GLY A 208 1.28 -2.57 -20.52
N ASP A 209 1.46 -1.97 -21.70
CA ASP A 209 2.75 -2.02 -22.41
C ASP A 209 3.78 -1.09 -21.76
N TYR A 210 4.31 -1.50 -20.63
CA TYR A 210 5.25 -0.73 -19.80
C TYR A 210 6.59 -0.40 -20.49
N ARG A 211 6.89 -1.06 -21.62
CA ARG A 211 8.09 -0.77 -22.45
C ARG A 211 7.92 0.50 -23.26
N LYS A 212 6.70 0.98 -23.44
CA LYS A 212 6.40 2.25 -24.09
C LYS A 212 6.38 3.37 -23.08
N LEU A 213 7.16 4.42 -23.36
CA LEU A 213 7.06 5.65 -22.59
C LEU A 213 5.63 6.20 -22.67
N PRO A 214 5.04 6.60 -21.55
CA PRO A 214 3.74 7.27 -21.56
C PRO A 214 3.82 8.58 -22.35
N PRO A 215 2.68 9.10 -22.83
CA PRO A 215 2.63 10.41 -23.46
C PRO A 215 3.24 11.48 -22.56
N PRO A 216 3.90 12.54 -23.11
CA PRO A 216 4.62 13.54 -22.33
C PRO A 216 3.83 14.14 -21.18
N GLU A 217 2.53 14.36 -21.35
CA GLU A 217 1.62 14.88 -20.34
C GLU A 217 1.32 13.92 -19.19
N LYS A 218 1.72 12.65 -19.31
CA LYS A 218 1.60 11.61 -18.27
C LYS A 218 2.93 11.19 -17.65
N ARG A 219 4.02 11.86 -18.01
CA ARG A 219 5.37 11.63 -17.47
C ARG A 219 5.68 12.61 -16.34
N VAL A 220 4.70 12.99 -15.57
CA VAL A 220 4.90 13.91 -14.45
C VAL A 220 5.10 13.03 -13.21
N PRO A 221 6.14 13.32 -12.40
CA PRO A 221 6.34 12.70 -11.12
C PRO A 221 5.21 13.05 -10.14
#